data_816224308ecafc086279d4b43191504b
#
_entry.id   816224308ecafc086279d4b43191504b
#
_cell.length_a   1.000
_cell.length_b   1.000
_cell.length_c   1.000
_cell.angle_alpha   90.00
_cell.angle_beta   90.00
_cell.angle_gamma   90.00
#
_symmetry.space_group_name_H-M   'P 1'
#
loop_
_entity.id
_entity.type
_entity.pdbx_description
1 polymer ?
#
loop_
_entity_poly.entity_id
_entity_poly.type
_entity_poly.pdbx_seq_one_letter_code
_entity_poly.pdbx_strand_id
1 'polypeptide(L)'
;MNRRKILAFTGIRSEYDLQFPIAKELNCKENVQFGFVVFGAHLSEKFGSTVQVIEKDGFRIISRIANFIEDDSHYAKAKSSGVLMVGCADVFRDYQPDIVLVVGDREETIIASIIASYFNVPIAHVFGGDYTFPESLGDVDEQIRNATTKLAHLHFVIHEEHKQRIIKMGEEPWRVFNTGSPGQDKYVEHQYSIDAVNQFFHVNLKPKEYAVLIHHSLPNNLEECTDEIRNILSALHKRNIITFILYPNSDPGYQLILNSITTLAKNKEQFILSKSLEREIFIPLIKHARFLIGNSSMGILEAPFLELPAINVGKRQQQRLNAGNVIFTGKSQEEIEKAMDIIFYDEKFIHNLRLCKLFYGDGNSGKRIADILSSIKIDNNLLAKRNTY
;
A
#
# COMPACT_ATOMS: atom_id res chain seq x y z
N MET A 1 19.97 -27.14 -12.49
CA MET A 1 20.45 -25.94 -11.77
C MET A 1 19.56 -25.73 -10.58
N ASN A 2 20.12 -25.41 -9.41
CA ASN A 2 19.28 -25.02 -8.26
C ASN A 2 18.54 -23.71 -8.59
N ARG A 3 17.22 -23.70 -8.38
CA ARG A 3 16.42 -22.50 -8.56
C ARG A 3 16.71 -21.53 -7.42
N ARG A 4 16.80 -20.24 -7.73
CA ARG A 4 16.96 -19.17 -6.73
C ARG A 4 15.69 -19.05 -5.89
N LYS A 5 15.83 -19.23 -4.57
CA LYS A 5 14.72 -19.12 -3.62
C LYS A 5 14.51 -17.67 -3.21
N ILE A 6 13.42 -17.07 -3.65
CA ILE A 6 13.04 -15.71 -3.26
C ILE A 6 11.83 -15.79 -2.34
N LEU A 7 11.94 -15.20 -1.14
CA LEU A 7 10.94 -15.25 -0.10
C LEU A 7 10.38 -13.85 0.15
N ALA A 8 9.07 -13.69 0.01
CA ALA A 8 8.36 -12.44 0.29
C ALA A 8 7.50 -12.57 1.55
N PHE A 9 7.22 -11.42 2.19
CA PHE A 9 6.46 -11.34 3.44
C PHE A 9 5.22 -10.48 3.23
N THR A 10 4.05 -10.91 3.72
CA THR A 10 2.81 -10.14 3.60
C THR A 10 1.88 -10.37 4.79
N GLY A 11 1.45 -9.28 5.42
CA GLY A 11 0.58 -9.27 6.60
C GLY A 11 -0.84 -8.77 6.33
N ILE A 12 -1.04 -7.98 5.25
CA ILE A 12 -2.33 -7.38 4.92
C ILE A 12 -2.56 -7.33 3.40
N ARG A 13 -3.83 -7.20 3.02
CA ARG A 13 -4.25 -7.20 1.61
C ARG A 13 -3.61 -6.08 0.78
N SER A 14 -3.56 -4.86 1.29
CA SER A 14 -3.00 -3.72 0.56
C SER A 14 -1.52 -3.90 0.24
N GLU A 15 -0.76 -4.51 1.13
CA GLU A 15 0.66 -4.84 0.92
C GLU A 15 0.82 -5.97 -0.11
N TYR A 16 -0.01 -7.01 -0.02
CA TYR A 16 -0.01 -8.09 -1.01
C TYR A 16 -0.31 -7.56 -2.42
N ASP A 17 -1.26 -6.66 -2.57
CA ASP A 17 -1.61 -6.09 -3.88
C ASP A 17 -0.48 -5.26 -4.50
N LEU A 18 0.43 -4.69 -3.69
CA LEU A 18 1.66 -4.06 -4.18
C LEU A 18 2.72 -5.09 -4.60
N GLN A 19 2.74 -6.25 -3.97
CA GLN A 19 3.68 -7.34 -4.26
C GLN A 19 3.22 -8.22 -5.43
N PHE A 20 1.91 -8.28 -5.68
CA PHE A 20 1.32 -9.18 -6.68
C PHE A 20 1.97 -9.09 -8.07
N PRO A 21 2.23 -7.91 -8.67
CA PRO A 21 2.87 -7.83 -9.98
C PRO A 21 4.30 -8.39 -9.99
N ILE A 22 5.05 -8.15 -8.90
CA ILE A 22 6.41 -8.69 -8.73
C ILE A 22 6.36 -10.22 -8.61
N ALA A 23 5.45 -10.72 -7.76
CA ALA A 23 5.25 -12.15 -7.52
C ALA A 23 4.86 -12.89 -8.79
N LYS A 24 3.95 -12.32 -9.59
CA LYS A 24 3.51 -12.86 -10.87
C LYS A 24 4.69 -13.04 -11.84
N GLU A 25 5.50 -12.01 -11.99
CA GLU A 25 6.67 -12.03 -12.85
C GLU A 25 7.76 -13.01 -12.34
N LEU A 26 8.01 -13.06 -11.03
CA LEU A 26 8.95 -14.01 -10.44
C LEU A 26 8.49 -15.46 -10.59
N ASN A 27 7.19 -15.71 -10.48
CA ASN A 27 6.63 -17.07 -10.62
C ASN A 27 6.71 -17.61 -12.06
N CYS A 28 6.79 -16.71 -13.05
CA CYS A 28 6.98 -17.07 -14.46
C CYS A 28 8.44 -17.42 -14.80
N LYS A 29 9.41 -17.18 -13.91
CA LYS A 29 10.83 -17.43 -14.21
C LYS A 29 11.26 -18.86 -13.84
N GLU A 30 11.77 -19.61 -14.80
CA GLU A 30 12.19 -21.01 -14.62
C GLU A 30 13.33 -21.17 -13.58
N ASN A 31 14.21 -20.17 -13.48
CA ASN A 31 15.35 -20.18 -12.57
C ASN A 31 15.01 -19.68 -11.15
N VAL A 32 13.74 -19.33 -10.86
CA VAL A 32 13.29 -18.82 -9.57
C VAL A 32 12.32 -19.81 -8.91
N GLN A 33 12.42 -19.91 -7.60
CA GLN A 33 11.43 -20.53 -6.72
C GLN A 33 10.93 -19.45 -5.77
N PHE A 34 9.77 -18.88 -6.11
CA PHE A 34 9.15 -17.83 -5.34
C PHE A 34 8.13 -18.37 -4.33
N GLY A 35 7.97 -17.69 -3.18
CA GLY A 35 6.91 -18.00 -2.22
C GLY A 35 6.72 -16.92 -1.18
N PHE A 36 5.55 -16.95 -0.53
CA PHE A 36 5.15 -16.04 0.53
C PHE A 36 5.24 -16.66 1.91
N VAL A 37 5.62 -15.85 2.90
CA VAL A 37 5.27 -16.02 4.32
C VAL A 37 4.06 -15.15 4.57
N VAL A 38 2.98 -15.76 5.03
CA VAL A 38 1.69 -15.09 5.25
C VAL A 38 1.39 -15.03 6.74
N PHE A 39 0.95 -13.88 7.23
CA PHE A 39 0.68 -13.65 8.65
C PHE A 39 -0.34 -12.52 8.85
N GLY A 40 -0.53 -12.08 10.09
CA GLY A 40 -1.30 -10.90 10.43
C GLY A 40 -2.77 -10.98 10.02
N ALA A 41 -3.28 -9.90 9.45
CA ALA A 41 -4.67 -9.78 9.05
C ALA A 41 -5.08 -10.76 7.95
N HIS A 42 -4.15 -11.27 7.15
CA HIS A 42 -4.43 -12.29 6.14
C HIS A 42 -5.03 -13.58 6.74
N LEU A 43 -4.65 -13.92 7.97
CA LEU A 43 -5.07 -15.13 8.66
C LEU A 43 -6.29 -14.93 9.57
N SER A 44 -6.80 -13.70 9.68
CA SER A 44 -7.93 -13.34 10.55
C SER A 44 -9.25 -13.31 9.78
N GLU A 45 -10.27 -14.03 10.28
CA GLU A 45 -11.64 -13.99 9.75
C GLU A 45 -12.25 -12.59 9.83
N LYS A 46 -11.90 -11.82 10.86
CA LYS A 46 -12.34 -10.45 11.05
C LYS A 46 -11.99 -9.55 9.85
N PHE A 47 -10.83 -9.81 9.22
CA PHE A 47 -10.36 -9.10 8.03
C PHE A 47 -10.62 -9.87 6.73
N GLY A 48 -11.46 -10.91 6.75
CA GLY A 48 -11.93 -11.64 5.58
C GLY A 48 -11.01 -12.76 5.11
N SER A 49 -10.11 -13.27 5.96
CA SER A 49 -9.23 -14.43 5.64
C SER A 49 -8.56 -14.31 4.27
N THR A 50 -7.98 -13.15 4.00
CA THR A 50 -7.48 -12.79 2.65
C THR A 50 -6.29 -13.63 2.17
N VAL A 51 -5.80 -14.57 2.98
CA VAL A 51 -4.88 -15.64 2.55
C VAL A 51 -5.45 -16.46 1.38
N GLN A 52 -6.78 -16.64 1.33
CA GLN A 52 -7.47 -17.34 0.25
C GLN A 52 -7.26 -16.67 -1.12
N VAL A 53 -7.03 -15.36 -1.14
CA VAL A 53 -6.73 -14.63 -2.38
C VAL A 53 -5.34 -15.02 -2.91
N ILE A 54 -4.35 -15.16 -2.01
CA ILE A 54 -2.99 -15.58 -2.36
C ILE A 54 -3.01 -17.01 -2.92
N GLU A 55 -3.82 -17.89 -2.32
CA GLU A 55 -4.03 -19.26 -2.79
C GLU A 55 -4.73 -19.31 -4.15
N LYS A 56 -5.81 -18.50 -4.33
CA LYS A 56 -6.55 -18.38 -5.60
C LYS A 56 -5.66 -17.84 -6.72
N ASP A 57 -4.76 -16.92 -6.42
CA ASP A 57 -3.76 -16.38 -7.36
C ASP A 57 -2.65 -17.42 -7.71
N GLY A 58 -2.65 -18.60 -7.07
CA GLY A 58 -1.76 -19.72 -7.39
C GLY A 58 -0.33 -19.58 -6.84
N PHE A 59 -0.10 -18.69 -5.88
CA PHE A 59 1.22 -18.53 -5.27
C PHE A 59 1.49 -19.55 -4.17
N ARG A 60 2.75 -19.99 -4.10
CA ARG A 60 3.21 -20.89 -3.06
C ARG A 60 3.28 -20.14 -1.72
N ILE A 61 2.58 -20.66 -0.71
CA ILE A 61 2.71 -20.23 0.68
C ILE A 61 3.72 -21.15 1.37
N ILE A 62 4.84 -20.58 1.80
CA ILE A 62 5.92 -21.31 2.48
C ILE A 62 5.56 -21.54 3.95
N SER A 63 4.96 -20.51 4.57
CA SER A 63 4.55 -20.60 5.98
C SER A 63 3.37 -19.67 6.27
N ARG A 64 2.57 -20.05 7.26
CA ARG A 64 1.55 -19.21 7.89
C ARG A 64 1.94 -19.01 9.35
N ILE A 65 2.17 -17.75 9.75
CA ILE A 65 2.56 -17.41 11.12
C ILE A 65 1.38 -16.72 11.80
N ALA A 66 0.74 -17.42 12.74
CA ALA A 66 -0.36 -16.87 13.51
C ALA A 66 0.17 -15.94 14.62
N ASN A 67 0.42 -14.68 14.26
CA ASN A 67 0.96 -13.66 15.17
C ASN A 67 -0.07 -12.59 15.56
N PHE A 68 -1.25 -12.54 14.92
CA PHE A 68 -2.21 -11.48 15.11
C PHE A 68 -2.92 -11.60 16.47
N ILE A 69 -2.82 -10.56 17.30
CA ILE A 69 -3.55 -10.40 18.55
C ILE A 69 -4.72 -9.47 18.29
N GLU A 70 -5.95 -9.92 18.55
CA GLU A 70 -7.20 -9.17 18.30
C GLU A 70 -7.44 -8.04 19.34
N ASP A 71 -6.45 -7.22 19.54
CA ASP A 71 -6.50 -6.02 20.36
C ASP A 71 -5.91 -4.88 19.52
N ASP A 72 -6.52 -3.72 19.53
CA ASP A 72 -6.17 -2.58 18.67
C ASP A 72 -5.21 -1.59 19.40
N SER A 73 -4.51 -2.07 20.45
CA SER A 73 -3.53 -1.30 21.20
C SER A 73 -2.11 -1.38 20.61
N HIS A 74 -1.29 -0.37 20.89
CA HIS A 74 0.15 -0.42 20.59
C HIS A 74 0.86 -1.60 21.26
N TYR A 75 0.42 -1.99 22.45
CA TYR A 75 0.97 -3.13 23.17
C TYR A 75 0.73 -4.45 22.45
N ALA A 76 -0.49 -4.69 21.98
CA ALA A 76 -0.83 -5.88 21.19
C ALA A 76 -0.03 -5.93 19.89
N LYS A 77 0.09 -4.79 19.19
CA LYS A 77 0.89 -4.66 17.96
C LYS A 77 2.36 -5.01 18.21
N ALA A 78 2.97 -4.47 19.28
CA ALA A 78 4.34 -4.79 19.65
C ALA A 78 4.55 -6.27 19.99
N LYS A 79 3.59 -6.88 20.70
CA LYS A 79 3.63 -8.33 20.97
C LYS A 79 3.46 -9.18 19.72
N SER A 80 2.53 -8.83 18.85
CA SER A 80 2.33 -9.49 17.55
C SER A 80 3.62 -9.49 16.73
N SER A 81 4.35 -8.37 16.74
CA SER A 81 5.67 -8.23 16.09
C SER A 81 6.72 -9.18 16.67
N GLY A 82 6.75 -9.35 18.01
CA GLY A 82 7.64 -10.31 18.67
C GLY A 82 7.33 -11.76 18.28
N VAL A 83 6.05 -12.15 18.25
CA VAL A 83 5.63 -13.48 17.80
C VAL A 83 6.01 -13.73 16.35
N LEU A 84 5.82 -12.73 15.47
CA LEU A 84 6.24 -12.80 14.07
C LEU A 84 7.75 -13.06 13.95
N MET A 85 8.56 -12.35 14.74
CA MET A 85 10.02 -12.50 14.71
C MET A 85 10.45 -13.93 15.05
N VAL A 86 9.85 -14.55 16.08
CA VAL A 86 10.13 -15.94 16.44
C VAL A 86 9.75 -16.88 15.30
N GLY A 87 8.56 -16.74 14.73
CA GLY A 87 8.11 -17.57 13.61
C GLY A 87 8.96 -17.40 12.35
N CYS A 88 9.44 -16.19 12.07
CA CYS A 88 10.34 -15.94 10.93
C CYS A 88 11.68 -16.69 11.08
N ALA A 89 12.25 -16.77 12.28
CA ALA A 89 13.51 -17.50 12.50
C ALA A 89 13.39 -18.98 12.09
N ASP A 90 12.28 -19.65 12.42
CA ASP A 90 12.02 -21.02 11.99
C ASP A 90 11.90 -21.15 10.47
N VAL A 91 11.19 -20.24 9.83
CA VAL A 91 11.05 -20.20 8.36
C VAL A 91 12.41 -20.08 7.67
N PHE A 92 13.27 -19.18 8.15
CA PHE A 92 14.62 -19.00 7.56
C PHE A 92 15.49 -20.24 7.72
N ARG A 93 15.47 -20.89 8.91
CA ARG A 93 16.19 -22.14 9.15
C ARG A 93 15.78 -23.24 8.19
N ASP A 94 14.46 -23.40 7.97
CA ASP A 94 13.92 -24.55 7.25
C ASP A 94 13.88 -24.30 5.72
N TYR A 95 13.55 -23.10 5.29
CA TYR A 95 13.44 -22.78 3.87
C TYR A 95 14.76 -22.36 3.22
N GLN A 96 15.62 -21.65 3.97
CA GLN A 96 16.92 -21.15 3.51
C GLN A 96 16.78 -20.30 2.22
N PRO A 97 16.16 -19.13 2.28
CA PRO A 97 16.01 -18.26 1.10
C PRO A 97 17.36 -17.70 0.62
N ASP A 98 17.50 -17.50 -0.69
CA ASP A 98 18.65 -16.83 -1.28
C ASP A 98 18.50 -15.30 -1.28
N ILE A 99 17.27 -14.79 -1.36
CA ILE A 99 16.92 -13.36 -1.29
C ILE A 99 15.60 -13.22 -0.53
N VAL A 100 15.52 -12.17 0.28
CA VAL A 100 14.27 -11.73 0.93
C VAL A 100 13.77 -10.47 0.25
N LEU A 101 12.48 -10.47 -0.11
CA LEU A 101 11.75 -9.32 -0.65
C LEU A 101 10.84 -8.75 0.44
N VAL A 102 11.02 -7.48 0.76
CA VAL A 102 10.17 -6.72 1.68
C VAL A 102 9.63 -5.47 0.99
N VAL A 103 8.39 -5.10 1.30
CA VAL A 103 7.69 -4.02 0.61
C VAL A 103 7.10 -3.05 1.61
N GLY A 104 7.40 -1.77 1.46
CA GLY A 104 6.80 -0.70 2.26
C GLY A 104 7.55 -0.41 3.56
N ASP A 105 6.77 -0.09 4.58
CA ASP A 105 7.21 0.59 5.80
C ASP A 105 6.55 0.07 7.09
N ARG A 106 5.90 -1.08 7.00
CA ARG A 106 5.25 -1.70 8.14
C ARG A 106 6.23 -2.55 8.96
N GLU A 107 5.81 -2.93 10.18
CA GLU A 107 6.63 -3.72 11.13
C GLU A 107 7.17 -5.02 10.54
N GLU A 108 6.45 -5.66 9.64
CA GLU A 108 6.89 -6.90 8.99
C GLU A 108 8.16 -6.71 8.16
N THR A 109 8.34 -5.55 7.55
CA THR A 109 9.52 -5.28 6.71
C THR A 109 10.79 -5.25 7.54
N ILE A 110 10.77 -4.57 8.69
CA ILE A 110 11.94 -4.51 9.58
C ILE A 110 12.20 -5.85 10.27
N ILE A 111 11.15 -6.59 10.67
CA ILE A 111 11.27 -7.89 11.31
C ILE A 111 11.94 -8.89 10.37
N ALA A 112 11.41 -9.03 9.14
CA ALA A 112 11.99 -9.89 8.13
C ALA A 112 13.44 -9.50 7.81
N SER A 113 13.74 -8.19 7.77
CA SER A 113 15.08 -7.68 7.50
C SER A 113 16.08 -7.98 8.62
N ILE A 114 15.67 -7.87 9.88
CA ILE A 114 16.51 -8.24 11.04
C ILE A 114 16.85 -9.74 10.99
N ILE A 115 15.86 -10.60 10.76
CA ILE A 115 16.09 -12.05 10.68
C ILE A 115 16.99 -12.38 9.47
N ALA A 116 16.72 -11.80 8.29
CA ALA A 116 17.55 -12.00 7.11
C ALA A 116 19.03 -11.62 7.37
N SER A 117 19.27 -10.55 8.14
CA SER A 117 20.61 -10.13 8.52
C SER A 117 21.33 -11.16 9.38
N TYR A 118 20.65 -11.81 10.35
CA TYR A 118 21.24 -12.90 11.14
C TYR A 118 21.61 -14.12 10.31
N PHE A 119 20.84 -14.41 9.27
CA PHE A 119 21.10 -15.52 8.35
C PHE A 119 22.01 -15.14 7.16
N ASN A 120 22.52 -13.90 7.13
CA ASN A 120 23.34 -13.39 6.04
C ASN A 120 22.69 -13.53 4.65
N VAL A 121 21.36 -13.31 4.58
CA VAL A 121 20.56 -13.34 3.37
C VAL A 121 20.35 -11.91 2.87
N PRO A 122 20.65 -11.61 1.58
CA PRO A 122 20.45 -10.27 1.02
C PRO A 122 18.97 -9.89 0.99
N ILE A 123 18.72 -8.62 1.30
CA ILE A 123 17.39 -8.02 1.45
C ILE A 123 17.14 -7.07 0.28
N ALA A 124 16.01 -7.24 -0.39
CA ALA A 124 15.49 -6.36 -1.43
C ALA A 124 14.29 -5.57 -0.87
N HIS A 125 14.43 -4.25 -0.79
CA HIS A 125 13.41 -3.36 -0.23
C HIS A 125 12.75 -2.53 -1.35
N VAL A 126 11.43 -2.64 -1.46
CA VAL A 126 10.60 -1.84 -2.37
C VAL A 126 9.92 -0.71 -1.59
N PHE A 127 9.76 0.47 -2.19
CA PHE A 127 9.23 1.70 -1.59
C PHE A 127 10.11 2.36 -0.53
N GLY A 128 11.40 2.02 -0.47
CA GLY A 128 12.37 2.80 0.30
C GLY A 128 12.51 4.23 -0.24
N GLY A 129 12.98 5.15 0.61
CA GLY A 129 13.23 6.55 0.22
C GLY A 129 12.00 7.42 0.02
N ASP A 130 10.80 6.90 0.16
CA ASP A 130 9.58 7.70 0.27
C ASP A 130 9.59 8.48 1.61
N TYR A 131 8.70 9.42 1.78
CA TYR A 131 8.68 10.30 2.94
C TYR A 131 7.26 10.47 3.44
N THR A 132 7.04 10.14 4.70
CA THR A 132 5.81 10.44 5.42
C THR A 132 6.11 11.55 6.42
N PHE A 133 5.31 12.61 6.43
CA PHE A 133 5.61 13.81 7.22
C PHE A 133 5.64 13.50 8.74
N PRO A 134 6.64 14.02 9.50
CA PRO A 134 6.80 13.70 10.93
C PRO A 134 5.65 14.14 11.84
N GLU A 135 4.76 15.03 11.35
CA GLU A 135 3.58 15.46 12.12
C GLU A 135 2.45 14.41 12.17
N SER A 136 2.58 13.31 11.46
CA SER A 136 1.83 12.08 11.76
C SER A 136 2.37 11.45 13.05
N LEU A 137 2.43 12.24 14.12
CA LEU A 137 2.98 11.87 15.41
C LEU A 137 2.38 10.54 15.88
N GLY A 138 3.25 9.54 16.04
CA GLY A 138 2.89 8.20 16.47
C GLY A 138 2.78 7.16 15.36
N ASP A 139 2.99 7.54 14.12
CA ASP A 139 3.20 6.61 13.04
C ASP A 139 4.69 6.20 13.02
N VAL A 140 4.95 4.91 13.16
CA VAL A 140 6.30 4.35 13.14
C VAL A 140 6.81 4.08 11.72
N ASP A 141 5.97 4.28 10.71
CA ASP A 141 6.23 3.89 9.32
C ASP A 141 7.52 4.53 8.79
N GLU A 142 7.74 5.84 9.03
CA GLU A 142 8.96 6.51 8.57
C GLU A 142 10.22 5.94 9.21
N GLN A 143 10.17 5.65 10.51
CA GLN A 143 11.30 5.06 11.25
C GLN A 143 11.59 3.65 10.75
N ILE A 144 10.57 2.83 10.56
CA ILE A 144 10.69 1.46 10.03
C ILE A 144 11.22 1.48 8.60
N ARG A 145 10.70 2.36 7.73
CA ARG A 145 11.16 2.49 6.36
C ARG A 145 12.66 2.80 6.30
N ASN A 146 13.10 3.79 7.08
CA ASN A 146 14.49 4.21 7.11
C ASN A 146 15.41 3.12 7.69
N ALA A 147 15.00 2.46 8.76
CA ALA A 147 15.76 1.34 9.35
C ALA A 147 15.82 0.14 8.38
N THR A 148 14.72 -0.21 7.73
CA THR A 148 14.69 -1.27 6.70
C THR A 148 15.60 -0.93 5.53
N THR A 149 15.59 0.33 5.06
CA THR A 149 16.51 0.81 4.02
C THR A 149 17.97 0.60 4.43
N LYS A 150 18.33 0.89 5.69
CA LYS A 150 19.70 0.68 6.16
C LYS A 150 20.12 -0.78 6.24
N LEU A 151 19.18 -1.70 6.47
CA LEU A 151 19.46 -3.14 6.46
C LEU A 151 19.46 -3.73 5.05
N ALA A 152 18.70 -3.15 4.12
CA ALA A 152 18.51 -3.69 2.77
C ALA A 152 19.78 -3.57 1.91
N HIS A 153 19.96 -4.53 1.00
CA HIS A 153 21.09 -4.64 0.08
C HIS A 153 20.77 -4.12 -1.33
N LEU A 154 19.48 -4.19 -1.71
CA LEU A 154 18.92 -3.71 -2.96
C LEU A 154 17.71 -2.84 -2.68
N HIS A 155 17.58 -1.74 -3.38
CA HIS A 155 16.52 -0.76 -3.19
C HIS A 155 15.79 -0.53 -4.50
N PHE A 156 14.48 -0.77 -4.50
CA PHE A 156 13.60 -0.53 -5.63
C PHE A 156 12.69 0.64 -5.32
N VAL A 157 13.03 1.79 -5.87
CA VAL A 157 12.32 3.04 -5.62
C VAL A 157 11.35 3.36 -6.74
N ILE A 158 10.35 4.19 -6.43
CA ILE A 158 9.27 4.52 -7.35
C ILE A 158 9.47 5.88 -8.06
N HIS A 159 10.44 6.68 -7.62
CA HIS A 159 10.73 7.98 -8.19
C HIS A 159 12.21 8.35 -8.00
N GLU A 160 12.74 9.24 -8.86
CA GLU A 160 14.15 9.64 -8.79
C GLU A 160 14.49 10.38 -7.49
N GLU A 161 13.59 11.18 -6.93
CA GLU A 161 13.80 11.83 -5.64
C GLU A 161 13.98 10.82 -4.50
N HIS A 162 13.25 9.70 -4.53
CA HIS A 162 13.41 8.62 -3.57
C HIS A 162 14.78 7.95 -3.70
N LYS A 163 15.27 7.77 -4.94
CA LYS A 163 16.61 7.27 -5.22
C LYS A 163 17.68 8.20 -4.62
N GLN A 164 17.57 9.50 -4.87
CA GLN A 164 18.50 10.48 -4.35
C GLN A 164 18.49 10.54 -2.81
N ARG A 165 17.32 10.34 -2.20
CA ARG A 165 17.19 10.30 -0.74
C ARG A 165 17.92 9.09 -0.15
N ILE A 166 17.77 7.90 -0.72
CA ILE A 166 18.48 6.69 -0.30
C ILE A 166 20.00 6.85 -0.47
N ILE A 167 20.46 7.41 -1.59
CA ILE A 167 21.88 7.68 -1.80
C ILE A 167 22.42 8.65 -0.73
N LYS A 168 21.66 9.70 -0.40
CA LYS A 168 22.02 10.65 0.70
C LYS A 168 22.01 9.99 2.09
N MET A 169 21.27 8.89 2.27
CA MET A 169 21.36 8.07 3.49
C MET A 169 22.64 7.23 3.55
N GLY A 170 23.51 7.31 2.52
CA GLY A 170 24.79 6.63 2.45
C GLY A 170 24.75 5.25 1.77
N GLU A 171 23.72 4.96 1.01
CA GLU A 171 23.67 3.74 0.21
C GLU A 171 24.45 3.90 -1.11
N GLU A 172 25.10 2.83 -1.56
CA GLU A 172 25.85 2.82 -2.81
C GLU A 172 24.89 2.98 -4.02
N PRO A 173 25.11 3.91 -4.96
CA PRO A 173 24.19 4.21 -6.06
C PRO A 173 23.79 3.00 -6.92
N TRP A 174 24.70 2.02 -7.10
CA TRP A 174 24.47 0.83 -7.90
C TRP A 174 23.45 -0.14 -7.27
N ARG A 175 23.15 0.00 -5.98
CA ARG A 175 22.14 -0.77 -5.25
C ARG A 175 20.72 -0.20 -5.38
N VAL A 176 20.59 1.03 -5.94
CA VAL A 176 19.34 1.80 -5.95
C VAL A 176 18.80 1.89 -7.37
N PHE A 177 17.67 1.22 -7.61
CA PHE A 177 17.02 1.12 -8.91
C PHE A 177 15.70 1.89 -8.90
N ASN A 178 15.55 2.89 -9.77
CA ASN A 178 14.26 3.51 -10.01
C ASN A 178 13.45 2.62 -10.98
N THR A 179 12.57 1.80 -10.43
CA THR A 179 11.75 0.84 -11.18
C THR A 179 10.33 1.31 -11.44
N GLY A 180 9.91 2.37 -10.78
CA GLY A 180 8.50 2.77 -10.72
C GLY A 180 7.71 1.97 -9.68
N SER A 181 6.42 2.30 -9.54
CA SER A 181 5.53 1.70 -8.54
C SER A 181 4.86 0.43 -9.06
N PRO A 182 5.14 -0.75 -8.47
CA PRO A 182 4.46 -1.98 -8.86
C PRO A 182 2.96 -1.96 -8.57
N GLY A 183 2.49 -1.11 -7.65
CA GLY A 183 1.06 -0.93 -7.40
C GLY A 183 0.27 -0.42 -8.61
N GLN A 184 0.94 0.16 -9.61
CA GLN A 184 0.32 0.64 -10.86
C GLN A 184 0.17 -0.46 -11.92
N ASP A 185 1.00 -1.49 -11.88
CA ASP A 185 1.04 -2.54 -12.91
C ASP A 185 -0.30 -3.27 -13.05
N LYS A 186 -1.03 -3.44 -11.94
CA LYS A 186 -2.36 -4.08 -11.93
C LYS A 186 -3.41 -3.36 -12.78
N TYR A 187 -3.20 -2.08 -13.09
CA TYR A 187 -4.13 -1.29 -13.90
C TYR A 187 -3.89 -1.40 -15.41
N VAL A 188 -2.75 -1.95 -15.82
CA VAL A 188 -2.39 -2.12 -17.25
C VAL A 188 -3.05 -3.37 -17.84
N GLU A 189 -3.14 -4.44 -17.07
CA GLU A 189 -3.39 -5.79 -17.57
C GLU A 189 -4.83 -6.06 -18.03
N HIS A 190 -5.83 -5.27 -17.58
CA HIS A 190 -7.23 -5.60 -17.84
C HIS A 190 -8.09 -4.40 -18.23
N GLN A 191 -8.96 -4.61 -19.23
CA GLN A 191 -10.07 -3.71 -19.50
C GLN A 191 -11.20 -4.00 -18.49
N TYR A 192 -11.14 -3.35 -17.35
CA TYR A 192 -12.17 -3.47 -16.33
C TYR A 192 -13.37 -2.59 -16.66
N SER A 193 -14.56 -3.22 -16.79
CA SER A 193 -15.82 -2.52 -17.02
C SER A 193 -16.45 -2.06 -15.72
N ILE A 194 -17.16 -0.94 -15.74
CA ILE A 194 -18.04 -0.49 -14.67
C ILE A 194 -19.18 -1.50 -14.39
N ASP A 195 -19.52 -2.34 -15.37
CA ASP A 195 -20.58 -3.35 -15.23
C ASP A 195 -20.30 -4.34 -14.10
N ALA A 196 -19.03 -4.71 -13.87
CA ALA A 196 -18.67 -5.57 -12.76
C ALA A 196 -19.03 -4.93 -11.40
N VAL A 197 -18.81 -3.61 -11.25
CA VAL A 197 -19.19 -2.84 -10.06
C VAL A 197 -20.73 -2.80 -9.93
N ASN A 198 -21.42 -2.49 -11.02
CA ASN A 198 -22.88 -2.39 -11.05
C ASN A 198 -23.54 -3.72 -10.67
N GLN A 199 -23.03 -4.82 -11.21
CA GLN A 199 -23.54 -6.16 -10.91
C GLN A 199 -23.29 -6.54 -9.45
N PHE A 200 -22.08 -6.29 -8.93
CA PHE A 200 -21.70 -6.67 -7.58
C PHE A 200 -22.48 -5.90 -6.50
N PHE A 201 -22.67 -4.58 -6.70
CA PHE A 201 -23.35 -3.72 -5.74
C PHE A 201 -24.84 -3.53 -6.03
N HIS A 202 -25.38 -4.15 -7.09
CA HIS A 202 -26.77 -3.98 -7.54
C HIS A 202 -27.17 -2.51 -7.78
N VAL A 203 -26.27 -1.75 -8.42
CA VAL A 203 -26.46 -0.34 -8.79
C VAL A 203 -26.44 -0.16 -10.30
N ASN A 204 -26.79 1.04 -10.76
CA ASN A 204 -26.74 1.39 -12.19
C ASN A 204 -26.01 2.75 -12.34
N LEU A 205 -24.69 2.72 -12.26
CA LEU A 205 -23.83 3.90 -12.32
C LEU A 205 -23.03 3.94 -13.61
N LYS A 206 -22.80 5.16 -14.11
CA LYS A 206 -21.85 5.42 -15.19
C LYS A 206 -20.50 5.82 -14.61
N PRO A 207 -19.43 5.74 -15.42
CA PRO A 207 -18.12 6.27 -15.02
C PRO A 207 -18.22 7.75 -14.59
N LYS A 208 -17.50 8.09 -13.51
CA LYS A 208 -17.43 9.44 -12.94
C LYS A 208 -18.71 9.94 -12.23
N GLU A 209 -19.63 9.06 -11.89
CA GLU A 209 -20.86 9.42 -11.13
C GLU A 209 -20.74 9.24 -9.61
N TYR A 210 -19.63 8.68 -9.11
CA TYR A 210 -19.45 8.37 -7.68
C TYR A 210 -18.03 8.70 -7.18
N ALA A 211 -17.92 8.82 -5.87
CA ALA A 211 -16.65 8.94 -5.18
C ALA A 211 -16.29 7.63 -4.45
N VAL A 212 -15.00 7.46 -4.12
CA VAL A 212 -14.53 6.41 -3.22
C VAL A 212 -13.87 7.03 -2.01
N LEU A 213 -14.33 6.65 -0.81
CA LEU A 213 -13.77 7.09 0.46
C LEU A 213 -12.90 5.97 1.05
N ILE A 214 -11.63 6.31 1.33
CA ILE A 214 -10.68 5.45 2.04
C ILE A 214 -9.98 6.29 3.10
N HIS A 215 -10.30 6.04 4.37
CA HIS A 215 -9.74 6.81 5.48
C HIS A 215 -9.27 5.88 6.60
N HIS A 216 -8.03 6.09 7.04
CA HIS A 216 -7.37 5.27 8.05
C HIS A 216 -7.21 6.04 9.35
N SER A 217 -7.09 5.31 10.47
CA SER A 217 -6.78 5.90 11.77
C SER A 217 -5.36 6.49 11.80
N LEU A 218 -5.20 7.54 12.61
CA LEU A 218 -3.90 8.01 13.08
C LEU A 218 -3.89 7.78 14.60
N PRO A 219 -3.12 6.81 15.10
CA PRO A 219 -3.24 6.34 16.48
C PRO A 219 -3.14 7.43 17.56
N ASN A 220 -2.32 8.45 17.32
CA ASN A 220 -2.17 9.57 18.27
C ASN A 220 -3.14 10.74 18.04
N ASN A 221 -4.02 10.67 17.02
CA ASN A 221 -4.96 11.71 16.64
C ASN A 221 -6.36 11.17 16.34
N LEU A 222 -6.84 10.22 17.13
CA LEU A 222 -8.11 9.51 16.87
C LEU A 222 -9.34 10.44 16.88
N GLU A 223 -9.37 11.44 17.77
CA GLU A 223 -10.45 12.44 17.80
C GLU A 223 -10.47 13.27 16.51
N GLU A 224 -9.30 13.71 16.05
CA GLU A 224 -9.18 14.47 14.80
C GLU A 224 -9.63 13.64 13.59
N CYS A 225 -9.23 12.36 13.52
CA CYS A 225 -9.69 11.46 12.47
C CYS A 225 -11.21 11.23 12.48
N THR A 226 -11.81 11.22 13.67
CA THR A 226 -13.28 11.10 13.82
C THR A 226 -13.98 12.35 13.30
N ASP A 227 -13.45 13.54 13.57
CA ASP A 227 -13.95 14.80 13.03
C ASP A 227 -13.79 14.88 11.50
N GLU A 228 -12.64 14.44 10.98
CA GLU A 228 -12.40 14.33 9.54
C GLU A 228 -13.47 13.48 8.86
N ILE A 229 -13.73 12.27 9.35
CA ILE A 229 -14.78 11.37 8.82
C ILE A 229 -16.15 12.04 8.86
N ARG A 230 -16.52 12.67 9.98
CA ARG A 230 -17.79 13.37 10.11
C ARG A 230 -17.95 14.46 9.05
N ASN A 231 -16.92 15.28 8.86
CA ASN A 231 -16.95 16.40 7.92
C ASN A 231 -16.91 15.92 6.46
N ILE A 232 -16.15 14.86 6.15
CA ILE A 232 -16.16 14.21 4.82
C ILE A 232 -17.58 13.73 4.49
N LEU A 233 -18.19 12.92 5.37
CA LEU A 233 -19.51 12.36 5.13
C LEU A 233 -20.58 13.43 5.06
N SER A 234 -20.47 14.52 5.84
CA SER A 234 -21.36 15.66 5.77
C SER A 234 -21.27 16.41 4.45
N ALA A 235 -20.04 16.66 3.94
CA ALA A 235 -19.82 17.32 2.67
C ALA A 235 -20.34 16.48 1.48
N LEU A 236 -20.06 15.18 1.49
CA LEU A 236 -20.57 14.23 0.48
C LEU A 236 -22.09 14.14 0.51
N HIS A 237 -22.70 14.09 1.70
CA HIS A 237 -24.15 14.04 1.86
C HIS A 237 -24.83 15.31 1.36
N LYS A 238 -24.34 16.47 1.73
CA LYS A 238 -24.86 17.77 1.29
C LYS A 238 -24.90 17.90 -0.24
N ARG A 239 -23.94 17.31 -0.92
CA ARG A 239 -23.84 17.33 -2.39
C ARG A 239 -24.51 16.13 -3.08
N ASN A 240 -25.14 15.25 -2.29
CA ASN A 240 -25.80 14.03 -2.77
C ASN A 240 -24.90 13.15 -3.65
N ILE A 241 -23.60 13.01 -3.26
CA ILE A 241 -22.63 12.20 -4.02
C ILE A 241 -22.72 10.75 -3.57
N ILE A 242 -22.99 9.86 -4.52
CA ILE A 242 -22.91 8.41 -4.29
C ILE A 242 -21.45 8.09 -3.92
N THR A 243 -21.26 7.40 -2.80
CA THR A 243 -19.91 7.17 -2.29
C THR A 243 -19.76 5.73 -1.82
N PHE A 244 -18.81 5.03 -2.41
CA PHE A 244 -18.36 3.74 -1.90
C PHE A 244 -17.35 3.98 -0.78
N ILE A 245 -17.63 3.41 0.39
CA ILE A 245 -16.80 3.58 1.58
C ILE A 245 -16.11 2.25 1.87
N LEU A 246 -14.79 2.23 1.67
CA LEU A 246 -13.98 1.07 2.00
C LEU A 246 -13.52 1.14 3.46
N TYR A 247 -13.58 0.01 4.16
CA TYR A 247 -13.21 -0.05 5.57
C TYR A 247 -11.72 0.29 5.76
N PRO A 248 -11.37 0.91 6.91
CA PRO A 248 -9.98 1.18 7.26
C PRO A 248 -9.18 -0.13 7.38
N ASN A 249 -7.85 -0.01 7.29
CA ASN A 249 -6.93 -1.10 7.59
C ASN A 249 -6.94 -1.46 9.11
N SER A 250 -6.05 -2.37 9.52
CA SER A 250 -5.94 -2.87 10.90
C SER A 250 -5.01 -2.03 11.80
N ASP A 251 -4.76 -0.77 11.47
CA ASP A 251 -3.92 0.10 12.30
C ASP A 251 -4.60 0.41 13.64
N PRO A 252 -3.86 0.67 14.73
CA PRO A 252 -4.44 0.99 16.02
C PRO A 252 -5.47 2.12 15.94
N GLY A 253 -6.64 1.93 16.62
CA GLY A 253 -7.75 2.88 16.57
C GLY A 253 -8.72 2.71 15.39
N TYR A 254 -8.51 1.74 14.49
CA TYR A 254 -9.38 1.53 13.33
C TYR A 254 -10.84 1.27 13.71
N GLN A 255 -11.11 0.65 14.86
CA GLN A 255 -12.48 0.35 15.30
C GLN A 255 -13.27 1.63 15.57
N LEU A 256 -12.63 2.66 16.11
CA LEU A 256 -13.29 3.95 16.35
C LEU A 256 -13.70 4.60 15.02
N ILE A 257 -12.82 4.57 14.03
CA ILE A 257 -13.10 5.09 12.69
C ILE A 257 -14.23 4.31 12.02
N LEU A 258 -14.18 2.97 12.08
CA LEU A 258 -15.22 2.11 11.53
C LEU A 258 -16.58 2.34 12.18
N ASN A 259 -16.63 2.48 13.51
CA ASN A 259 -17.85 2.79 14.23
C ASN A 259 -18.43 4.16 13.84
N SER A 260 -17.55 5.15 13.67
CA SER A 260 -17.95 6.48 13.21
C SER A 260 -18.55 6.43 11.79
N ILE A 261 -17.88 5.75 10.86
CA ILE A 261 -18.36 5.55 9.49
C ILE A 261 -19.73 4.87 9.50
N THR A 262 -19.86 3.72 10.17
CA THR A 262 -21.09 2.93 10.17
C THR A 262 -22.26 3.68 10.80
N THR A 263 -22.00 4.45 11.86
CA THR A 263 -23.03 5.27 12.53
C THR A 263 -23.49 6.43 11.64
N LEU A 264 -22.57 7.15 11.04
CA LEU A 264 -22.85 8.35 10.24
C LEU A 264 -23.42 8.01 8.84
N ALA A 265 -23.06 6.87 8.27
CA ALA A 265 -23.60 6.38 7.02
C ALA A 265 -24.97 5.68 7.14
N LYS A 266 -25.37 5.35 8.36
CA LYS A 266 -26.65 4.65 8.61
C LYS A 266 -27.84 5.43 8.04
N ASN A 267 -28.73 4.72 7.33
CA ASN A 267 -29.92 5.27 6.69
C ASN A 267 -29.65 6.35 5.61
N LYS A 268 -28.46 6.34 5.01
CA LYS A 268 -28.12 7.21 3.88
C LYS A 268 -27.84 6.34 2.66
N GLU A 269 -28.79 6.19 1.77
CA GLU A 269 -28.72 5.27 0.60
C GLU A 269 -27.54 5.56 -0.34
N GLN A 270 -27.06 6.81 -0.36
CA GLN A 270 -25.89 7.18 -1.17
C GLN A 270 -24.55 6.63 -0.66
N PHE A 271 -24.50 6.09 0.56
CA PHE A 271 -23.28 5.54 1.15
C PHE A 271 -23.28 4.01 1.11
N ILE A 272 -22.41 3.44 0.30
CA ILE A 272 -22.30 2.00 0.07
C ILE A 272 -21.02 1.52 0.76
N LEU A 273 -21.17 0.75 1.84
CA LEU A 273 -20.07 0.28 2.66
C LEU A 273 -19.56 -1.08 2.19
N SER A 274 -18.24 -1.26 2.12
CA SER A 274 -17.62 -2.54 1.80
C SER A 274 -16.40 -2.83 2.67
N LYS A 275 -16.30 -4.07 3.18
CA LYS A 275 -15.17 -4.50 4.02
C LYS A 275 -13.91 -4.74 3.20
N SER A 276 -14.04 -5.54 2.17
CA SER A 276 -12.95 -5.93 1.28
C SER A 276 -13.56 -6.26 -0.07
N LEU A 277 -12.83 -5.97 -1.14
CA LEU A 277 -13.26 -6.24 -2.50
C LEU A 277 -12.22 -7.11 -3.20
N GLU A 278 -12.68 -8.07 -3.99
CA GLU A 278 -11.81 -8.78 -4.92
C GLU A 278 -11.25 -7.79 -5.95
N ARG A 279 -10.11 -8.13 -6.52
CA ARG A 279 -9.37 -7.25 -7.46
C ARG A 279 -10.22 -6.89 -8.67
N GLU A 280 -11.01 -7.85 -9.13
CA GLU A 280 -11.94 -7.72 -10.27
C GLU A 280 -13.05 -6.69 -10.06
N ILE A 281 -13.37 -6.38 -8.79
CA ILE A 281 -14.35 -5.34 -8.42
C ILE A 281 -13.64 -4.06 -7.97
N PHE A 282 -12.56 -4.19 -7.20
CA PHE A 282 -11.81 -3.05 -6.66
C PHE A 282 -11.19 -2.18 -7.77
N ILE A 283 -10.54 -2.79 -8.75
CA ILE A 283 -9.86 -2.04 -9.83
C ILE A 283 -10.86 -1.22 -10.66
N PRO A 284 -11.97 -1.78 -11.21
CA PRO A 284 -12.94 -0.97 -11.92
C PRO A 284 -13.62 0.07 -11.03
N LEU A 285 -13.86 -0.24 -9.74
CA LEU A 285 -14.41 0.72 -8.78
C LEU A 285 -13.52 1.97 -8.67
N ILE A 286 -12.22 1.80 -8.53
CA ILE A 286 -11.28 2.93 -8.44
C ILE A 286 -11.13 3.62 -9.81
N LYS A 287 -10.96 2.85 -10.89
CA LYS A 287 -10.74 3.38 -12.25
C LYS A 287 -11.87 4.28 -12.73
N HIS A 288 -13.11 3.92 -12.43
CA HIS A 288 -14.29 4.64 -12.88
C HIS A 288 -14.84 5.66 -11.87
N ALA A 289 -14.23 5.80 -10.69
CA ALA A 289 -14.59 6.82 -9.73
C ALA A 289 -14.38 8.23 -10.31
N ARG A 290 -15.14 9.19 -9.83
CA ARG A 290 -14.93 10.61 -10.13
C ARG A 290 -13.72 11.15 -9.40
N PHE A 291 -13.57 10.79 -8.12
CA PHE A 291 -12.43 11.12 -7.28
C PHE A 291 -12.30 10.16 -6.09
N LEU A 292 -11.10 10.12 -5.53
CA LEU A 292 -10.85 9.54 -4.21
C LEU A 292 -10.94 10.63 -3.13
N ILE A 293 -11.40 10.27 -1.93
CA ILE A 293 -11.39 11.16 -0.77
C ILE A 293 -10.95 10.41 0.47
N GLY A 294 -10.24 11.07 1.36
CA GLY A 294 -9.76 10.51 2.63
C GLY A 294 -8.28 10.78 2.84
N ASN A 295 -7.59 9.85 3.53
CA ASN A 295 -6.17 10.00 3.85
C ASN A 295 -5.31 8.81 3.40
N SER A 296 -5.82 7.99 2.47
CA SER A 296 -5.09 6.84 1.95
C SER A 296 -3.94 7.26 1.02
N SER A 297 -2.80 6.58 1.14
CA SER A 297 -1.65 6.75 0.24
C SER A 297 -1.97 6.39 -1.21
N MET A 298 -3.03 5.62 -1.47
CA MET A 298 -3.50 5.30 -2.82
C MET A 298 -3.78 6.56 -3.64
N GLY A 299 -4.33 7.61 -3.03
CA GLY A 299 -4.58 8.89 -3.69
C GLY A 299 -3.32 9.54 -4.26
N ILE A 300 -2.15 9.24 -3.68
CA ILE A 300 -0.84 9.74 -4.11
C ILE A 300 -0.15 8.76 -5.06
N LEU A 301 -0.08 7.48 -4.69
CA LEU A 301 0.79 6.51 -5.34
C LEU A 301 0.17 5.80 -6.55
N GLU A 302 -1.15 5.62 -6.55
CA GLU A 302 -1.85 4.83 -7.58
C GLU A 302 -2.80 5.67 -8.43
N ALA A 303 -3.55 6.59 -7.81
CA ALA A 303 -4.53 7.43 -8.49
C ALA A 303 -3.97 8.25 -9.67
N PRO A 304 -2.72 8.76 -9.62
CA PRO A 304 -2.13 9.46 -10.77
C PRO A 304 -2.14 8.64 -12.05
N PHE A 305 -1.83 7.34 -11.96
CA PHE A 305 -1.78 6.43 -13.11
C PHE A 305 -3.15 6.28 -13.80
N LEU A 306 -4.22 6.45 -13.04
CA LEU A 306 -5.60 6.42 -13.50
C LEU A 306 -6.15 7.79 -13.91
N GLU A 307 -5.31 8.83 -13.90
CA GLU A 307 -5.74 10.21 -14.10
C GLU A 307 -6.90 10.57 -13.14
N LEU A 308 -6.86 10.02 -11.93
CA LEU A 308 -7.92 10.13 -10.93
C LEU A 308 -7.55 11.20 -9.90
N PRO A 309 -8.38 12.27 -9.75
CA PRO A 309 -8.16 13.26 -8.71
C PRO A 309 -8.38 12.66 -7.31
N ALA A 310 -7.64 13.17 -6.34
CA ALA A 310 -7.78 12.78 -4.95
C ALA A 310 -7.90 14.02 -4.04
N ILE A 311 -8.80 13.96 -3.06
CA ILE A 311 -8.88 14.92 -1.96
C ILE A 311 -8.26 14.27 -0.74
N ASN A 312 -7.08 14.75 -0.34
CA ASN A 312 -6.46 14.31 0.89
C ASN A 312 -6.92 15.18 2.06
N VAL A 313 -7.66 14.59 2.99
CA VAL A 313 -8.17 15.26 4.17
C VAL A 313 -7.25 14.99 5.35
N GLY A 314 -6.86 16.05 6.07
CA GLY A 314 -6.00 15.97 7.23
C GLY A 314 -4.50 15.86 6.89
N LYS A 315 -3.70 15.52 7.91
CA LYS A 315 -2.24 15.68 7.85
C LYS A 315 -1.46 14.47 7.37
N ARG A 316 -2.06 13.27 7.36
CA ARG A 316 -1.35 11.98 7.16
C ARG A 316 -0.47 11.94 5.91
N GLN A 317 -0.89 12.56 4.81
CA GLN A 317 -0.18 12.54 3.54
C GLN A 317 0.37 13.92 3.13
N GLN A 318 0.25 14.94 3.98
CA GLN A 318 0.77 16.27 3.66
C GLN A 318 2.27 16.23 3.36
N GLN A 319 2.72 17.11 2.46
CA GLN A 319 4.11 17.25 2.01
C GLN A 319 4.73 15.99 1.36
N ARG A 320 3.98 14.91 1.20
CA ARG A 320 4.44 13.76 0.44
C ARG A 320 4.59 14.14 -1.03
N LEU A 321 5.66 13.65 -1.66
CA LEU A 321 5.85 13.80 -3.10
C LEU A 321 4.59 13.30 -3.83
N ASN A 322 4.05 14.11 -4.74
CA ASN A 322 2.84 13.75 -5.48
C ASN A 322 2.89 14.27 -6.91
N ALA A 323 2.07 13.70 -7.76
CA ALA A 323 2.05 13.98 -9.19
C ALA A 323 1.30 15.28 -9.56
N GLY A 324 0.64 15.93 -8.62
CA GLY A 324 -0.25 17.08 -8.88
C GLY A 324 -1.74 16.72 -9.05
N ASN A 325 -2.10 15.45 -8.84
CA ASN A 325 -3.49 14.97 -8.87
C ASN A 325 -4.21 15.12 -7.53
N VAL A 326 -3.50 15.54 -6.46
CA VAL A 326 -4.01 15.58 -5.09
C VAL A 326 -4.29 17.01 -4.67
N ILE A 327 -5.48 17.23 -4.12
CA ILE A 327 -5.86 18.46 -3.43
C ILE A 327 -5.77 18.18 -1.93
N PHE A 328 -4.80 18.83 -1.26
CA PHE A 328 -4.64 18.73 0.19
C PHE A 328 -5.57 19.72 0.88
N THR A 329 -6.36 19.24 1.83
CA THR A 329 -7.28 20.09 2.61
C THR A 329 -7.04 19.89 4.11
N GLY A 330 -7.47 20.89 4.90
CA GLY A 330 -7.70 20.69 6.32
C GLY A 330 -8.91 19.78 6.58
N LYS A 331 -9.39 19.78 7.80
CA LYS A 331 -10.47 18.88 8.24
C LYS A 331 -11.88 19.49 8.18
N SER A 332 -12.00 20.81 7.94
CA SER A 332 -13.31 21.45 7.94
C SER A 332 -14.15 21.06 6.73
N GLN A 333 -15.48 20.95 6.95
CA GLN A 333 -16.41 20.66 5.87
C GLN A 333 -16.31 21.67 4.73
N GLU A 334 -16.10 22.94 5.03
CA GLU A 334 -15.99 24.01 4.03
C GLU A 334 -14.75 23.84 3.14
N GLU A 335 -13.59 23.48 3.70
CA GLU A 335 -12.37 23.22 2.92
C GLU A 335 -12.55 22.00 2.01
N ILE A 336 -13.20 20.94 2.51
CA ILE A 336 -13.52 19.75 1.75
C ILE A 336 -14.47 20.08 0.57
N GLU A 337 -15.50 20.89 0.81
CA GLU A 337 -16.42 21.35 -0.24
C GLU A 337 -15.70 22.18 -1.30
N LYS A 338 -14.77 23.08 -0.92
CA LYS A 338 -13.94 23.84 -1.86
C LYS A 338 -13.04 22.92 -2.69
N ALA A 339 -12.47 21.89 -2.10
CA ALA A 339 -11.69 20.89 -2.84
C ALA A 339 -12.55 20.11 -3.85
N MET A 340 -13.79 19.78 -3.49
CA MET A 340 -14.74 19.21 -4.44
C MET A 340 -15.03 20.16 -5.59
N ASP A 341 -15.19 21.48 -5.33
CA ASP A 341 -15.44 22.49 -6.37
C ASP A 341 -14.31 22.53 -7.42
N ILE A 342 -13.06 22.38 -7.00
CA ILE A 342 -11.92 22.28 -7.91
C ILE A 342 -12.09 21.07 -8.83
N ILE A 343 -12.45 19.90 -8.30
CA ILE A 343 -12.67 18.69 -9.11
C ILE A 343 -13.87 18.82 -10.05
N PHE A 344 -14.90 19.57 -9.66
CA PHE A 344 -16.10 19.70 -10.46
C PHE A 344 -16.01 20.78 -11.52
N TYR A 345 -15.26 21.87 -11.29
CA TYR A 345 -15.34 23.10 -12.05
C TYR A 345 -14.02 23.69 -12.53
N ASP A 346 -12.85 23.24 -12.02
CA ASP A 346 -11.55 23.71 -12.49
C ASP A 346 -11.07 22.88 -13.69
N GLU A 347 -11.37 23.37 -14.88
CA GLU A 347 -10.97 22.71 -16.13
C GLU A 347 -9.45 22.57 -16.27
N LYS A 348 -8.67 23.52 -15.74
CA LYS A 348 -7.20 23.47 -15.78
C LYS A 348 -6.67 22.33 -14.91
N PHE A 349 -7.21 22.15 -13.70
CA PHE A 349 -6.86 21.03 -12.83
C PHE A 349 -7.18 19.70 -13.51
N ILE A 350 -8.40 19.55 -14.03
CA ILE A 350 -8.84 18.34 -14.73
C ILE A 350 -7.97 18.04 -15.97
N HIS A 351 -7.64 19.06 -16.75
CA HIS A 351 -6.76 18.88 -17.92
C HIS A 351 -5.36 18.39 -17.52
N ASN A 352 -4.81 18.91 -16.43
CA ASN A 352 -3.47 18.58 -15.95
C ASN A 352 -3.35 17.14 -15.38
N LEU A 353 -4.47 16.47 -15.04
CA LEU A 353 -4.42 15.08 -14.55
C LEU A 353 -3.73 14.12 -15.53
N ARG A 354 -3.78 14.38 -16.83
CA ARG A 354 -3.10 13.58 -17.85
C ARG A 354 -1.58 13.58 -17.70
N LEU A 355 -1.02 14.68 -17.18
CA LEU A 355 0.41 14.84 -16.97
C LEU A 355 0.91 14.02 -15.77
N CYS A 356 -0.01 13.60 -14.89
CA CYS A 356 0.30 12.86 -13.68
C CYS A 356 0.58 11.36 -13.93
N LYS A 357 0.12 10.83 -15.07
CA LYS A 357 0.01 9.39 -15.35
C LYS A 357 1.31 8.61 -15.17
N LEU A 358 2.42 9.11 -15.65
CA LEU A 358 3.70 8.41 -15.64
C LEU A 358 4.62 8.83 -14.49
N PHE A 359 4.13 9.60 -13.53
CA PHE A 359 4.94 10.18 -12.48
C PHE A 359 5.67 9.12 -11.62
N TYR A 360 4.98 8.04 -11.29
CA TYR A 360 5.55 6.93 -10.51
C TYR A 360 5.80 5.67 -11.35
N GLY A 361 5.79 5.75 -12.67
CA GLY A 361 6.11 4.62 -13.55
C GLY A 361 5.09 4.40 -14.66
N ASP A 362 5.33 3.38 -15.45
CA ASP A 362 4.61 3.04 -16.68
C ASP A 362 3.83 1.74 -16.63
N GLY A 363 3.72 1.13 -15.43
CA GLY A 363 3.01 -0.14 -15.24
C GLY A 363 3.83 -1.40 -15.59
N ASN A 364 5.16 -1.30 -15.61
CA ASN A 364 6.07 -2.43 -15.84
C ASN A 364 7.10 -2.62 -14.71
N SER A 365 6.78 -2.14 -13.52
CA SER A 365 7.69 -2.12 -12.38
C SER A 365 7.96 -3.53 -11.85
N GLY A 366 6.92 -4.37 -11.74
CA GLY A 366 7.04 -5.76 -11.29
C GLY A 366 8.00 -6.56 -12.15
N LYS A 367 7.91 -6.40 -13.48
CA LYS A 367 8.83 -7.04 -14.43
C LYS A 367 10.28 -6.60 -14.21
N ARG A 368 10.54 -5.29 -14.09
CA ARG A 368 11.89 -4.75 -13.85
C ARG A 368 12.49 -5.29 -12.55
N ILE A 369 11.71 -5.30 -11.47
CA ILE A 369 12.14 -5.83 -10.17
C ILE A 369 12.43 -7.33 -10.28
N ALA A 370 11.55 -8.10 -10.89
CA ALA A 370 11.72 -9.54 -11.08
C ALA A 370 12.94 -9.88 -11.95
N ASP A 371 13.22 -9.11 -13.01
CA ASP A 371 14.39 -9.29 -13.85
C ASP A 371 15.69 -9.08 -13.06
N ILE A 372 15.76 -8.03 -12.25
CA ILE A 372 16.92 -7.76 -11.38
C ILE A 372 17.08 -8.87 -10.33
N LEU A 373 16.01 -9.20 -9.60
CA LEU A 373 16.06 -10.21 -8.53
C LEU A 373 16.43 -11.61 -9.05
N SER A 374 16.01 -11.95 -10.26
CA SER A 374 16.31 -13.26 -10.87
C SER A 374 17.74 -13.38 -11.40
N SER A 375 18.39 -12.25 -11.73
CA SER A 375 19.71 -12.22 -12.39
C SER A 375 20.85 -11.69 -11.51
N ILE A 376 20.56 -10.88 -10.48
CA ILE A 376 21.60 -10.27 -9.63
C ILE A 376 22.54 -11.33 -9.05
N LYS A 377 23.84 -11.10 -9.12
CA LYS A 377 24.81 -12.03 -8.53
C LYS A 377 24.83 -11.89 -7.02
N ILE A 378 24.64 -13.01 -6.32
CA ILE A 378 24.77 -13.06 -4.85
C ILE A 378 26.22 -13.42 -4.54
N ASP A 379 27.00 -12.41 -4.25
CA ASP A 379 28.43 -12.52 -3.94
C ASP A 379 28.82 -11.58 -2.80
N ASN A 380 30.08 -11.60 -2.45
CA ASN A 380 30.61 -10.74 -1.39
C ASN A 380 30.43 -9.23 -1.65
N ASN A 381 30.36 -8.81 -2.94
CA ASN A 381 30.10 -7.42 -3.27
C ASN A 381 28.66 -7.01 -2.92
N LEU A 382 27.68 -7.90 -3.15
CA LEU A 382 26.30 -7.67 -2.75
C LEU A 382 26.16 -7.67 -1.22
N LEU A 383 26.77 -8.64 -0.54
CA LEU A 383 26.62 -8.82 0.91
C LEU A 383 27.40 -7.78 1.74
N ALA A 384 28.54 -7.33 1.25
CA ALA A 384 29.39 -6.35 1.96
C ALA A 384 28.92 -4.91 1.71
N LYS A 385 27.85 -4.50 2.37
CA LYS A 385 27.38 -3.10 2.35
C LYS A 385 28.38 -2.13 2.95
N ARG A 386 28.55 -1.00 2.28
CA ARG A 386 29.37 0.11 2.76
C ARG A 386 28.56 1.40 2.85
N ASN A 387 28.85 2.21 3.85
CA ASN A 387 28.40 3.60 3.83
C ASN A 387 29.28 4.42 2.88
N THR A 388 28.67 5.35 2.16
CA THR A 388 29.33 6.19 1.15
C THR A 388 29.70 7.58 1.66
N TYR A 389 29.65 7.81 2.95
CA TYR A 389 30.06 9.05 3.63
C TYR A 389 31.08 8.75 4.72
#